data_9e07debc3687aacbb71eec56b928b6be
#
_entry.id   9e07debc3687aacbb71eec56b928b6be
#
_cell.length_a   1.000
_cell.length_b   1.000
_cell.length_c   1.000
_cell.angle_alpha   90.00
_cell.angle_beta   90.00
_cell.angle_gamma   90.00
#
_symmetry.space_group_name_H-M   'P 1'
#
loop_
_entity.id
_entity.type
_entity.pdbx_description
1 polymer ?
#
loop_
_entity_poly.entity_id
_entity_poly.type
_entity_poly.pdbx_seq_one_letter_code
_entity_poly.pdbx_strand_id
1 'polypeptide(L)'
;MNKITYLDGMRLHRALVAGINNVISNQEYLNKINVFPVPDGDTGTNMAFTLTSILDSTQKKVYPRVDDMLAHIADAALDGARGNSGVILAQFFQGLSDGSAGVDKMTPESLSKAIQFGAEYAREALAEPKEGTILTVLTDFSNRLIELINNQTHDFEHLLEQGIEEAEKSLENTPNLLAVLKKAGVVDAGAKGFVDLLHGMFNFIKNGDIKGFKADTETQRITVDMKKNEITFENSEFRFCTECLINGENIEHKKIREALQESGDSLVIAGSKKKTKVHIHVNEPAEVFKICSDFGKVMGEKADDMWQQQEDAQGHKS
;
A
#
# COMPACT_ATOMS: atom_id res chain seq x y z
N MET A 1 0.87 -6.59 32.80
CA MET A 1 1.62 -5.97 31.67
C MET A 1 1.40 -4.46 31.75
N ASN A 2 2.43 -3.65 31.56
CA ASN A 2 2.26 -2.20 31.53
C ASN A 2 1.55 -1.84 30.21
N LYS A 3 0.37 -1.21 30.30
CA LYS A 3 -0.36 -0.72 29.12
C LYS A 3 0.51 0.25 28.31
N ILE A 4 0.56 0.05 27.01
CA ILE A 4 1.23 0.98 26.09
C ILE A 4 0.29 2.17 25.88
N THR A 5 0.67 3.33 26.40
CA THR A 5 -0.12 4.56 26.34
C THR A 5 0.30 5.48 25.20
N TYR A 6 1.50 5.27 24.64
CA TYR A 6 2.02 6.02 23.50
C TYR A 6 3.07 5.21 22.74
N LEU A 7 3.24 5.55 21.46
CA LEU A 7 4.35 5.09 20.64
C LEU A 7 5.25 6.30 20.32
N ASP A 8 6.55 6.16 20.56
CA ASP A 8 7.56 7.07 20.01
C ASP A 8 8.03 6.59 18.63
N GLY A 9 8.83 7.39 17.94
CA GLY A 9 9.32 7.04 16.61
C GLY A 9 10.12 5.73 16.57
N MET A 10 10.83 5.39 17.66
CA MET A 10 11.60 4.13 17.74
C MET A 10 10.70 2.90 17.86
N ARG A 11 9.63 2.98 18.65
CA ARG A 11 8.65 1.88 18.79
C ARG A 11 7.82 1.73 17.52
N LEU A 12 7.40 2.84 16.95
CA LEU A 12 6.69 2.86 15.67
C LEU A 12 7.54 2.19 14.57
N HIS A 13 8.82 2.56 14.46
CA HIS A 13 9.75 1.95 13.51
C HIS A 13 9.86 0.44 13.71
N ARG A 14 10.05 -0.04 14.97
CA ARG A 14 10.16 -1.47 15.26
C ARG A 14 8.87 -2.24 14.91
N ALA A 15 7.71 -1.67 15.23
CA ALA A 15 6.43 -2.25 14.85
C ALA A 15 6.31 -2.34 13.31
N LEU A 16 6.68 -1.28 12.60
CA LEU A 16 6.64 -1.26 11.14
C LEU A 16 7.60 -2.30 10.54
N VAL A 17 8.82 -2.46 11.07
CA VAL A 17 9.76 -3.51 10.63
C VAL A 17 9.14 -4.90 10.75
N ALA A 18 8.44 -5.18 11.86
CA ALA A 18 7.74 -6.46 12.04
C ALA A 18 6.61 -6.64 11.01
N GLY A 19 5.83 -5.59 10.75
CA GLY A 19 4.80 -5.59 9.72
C GLY A 19 5.36 -5.83 8.32
N ILE A 20 6.43 -5.14 7.96
CA ILE A 20 7.10 -5.29 6.66
C ILE A 20 7.61 -6.72 6.45
N ASN A 21 8.26 -7.30 7.46
CA ASN A 21 8.74 -8.68 7.39
C ASN A 21 7.59 -9.68 7.16
N ASN A 22 6.42 -9.42 7.75
CA ASN A 22 5.24 -10.26 7.53
C ASN A 22 4.75 -10.19 6.08
N VAL A 23 4.69 -9.00 5.49
CA VAL A 23 4.32 -8.83 4.07
C VAL A 23 5.33 -9.56 3.15
N ILE A 24 6.64 -9.36 3.38
CA ILE A 24 7.69 -10.00 2.59
C ILE A 24 7.58 -11.53 2.67
N SER A 25 7.30 -12.08 3.85
CA SER A 25 7.12 -13.53 4.04
C SER A 25 5.92 -14.10 3.26
N ASN A 26 4.92 -13.27 2.97
CA ASN A 26 3.72 -13.63 2.23
C ASN A 26 3.74 -13.22 0.75
N GLN A 27 4.87 -12.68 0.27
CA GLN A 27 4.99 -12.12 -1.08
C GLN A 27 4.50 -13.07 -2.19
N GLU A 28 4.91 -14.33 -2.17
CA GLU A 28 4.52 -15.32 -3.18
C GLU A 28 3.01 -15.60 -3.17
N TYR A 29 2.41 -15.63 -1.97
CA TYR A 29 0.97 -15.80 -1.86
C TYR A 29 0.21 -14.58 -2.41
N LEU A 30 0.67 -13.36 -2.11
CA LEU A 30 0.08 -12.13 -2.63
C LEU A 30 0.17 -12.09 -4.17
N ASN A 31 1.30 -12.49 -4.75
CA ASN A 31 1.45 -12.61 -6.19
C ASN A 31 0.45 -13.62 -6.79
N LYS A 32 0.26 -14.77 -6.12
CA LYS A 32 -0.65 -15.83 -6.59
C LYS A 32 -2.10 -15.40 -6.65
N ILE A 33 -2.57 -14.57 -5.71
CA ILE A 33 -3.96 -14.10 -5.65
C ILE A 33 -4.20 -12.79 -6.41
N ASN A 34 -3.18 -12.23 -7.04
CA ASN A 34 -3.29 -11.00 -7.81
C ASN A 34 -4.03 -11.24 -9.12
N VAL A 35 -5.25 -10.71 -9.21
CA VAL A 35 -6.10 -10.78 -10.42
C VAL A 35 -6.68 -9.42 -10.82
N PHE A 36 -6.42 -8.37 -10.07
CA PHE A 36 -6.92 -7.02 -10.32
C PHE A 36 -5.86 -5.96 -9.96
N PRO A 37 -5.73 -4.87 -10.75
CA PRO A 37 -6.44 -4.56 -12.01
C PRO A 37 -6.00 -5.44 -13.17
N VAL A 38 -4.78 -5.95 -13.15
CA VAL A 38 -4.18 -6.84 -14.14
C VAL A 38 -3.65 -8.09 -13.44
N PRO A 39 -3.88 -9.30 -13.98
CA PRO A 39 -3.41 -10.55 -13.38
C PRO A 39 -1.95 -10.86 -13.76
N ASP A 40 -1.05 -9.93 -13.52
CA ASP A 40 0.39 -10.02 -13.79
C ASP A 40 1.19 -10.73 -12.68
N GLY A 41 0.54 -10.98 -11.53
CA GLY A 41 1.14 -11.75 -10.44
C GLY A 41 2.26 -11.00 -9.72
N ASP A 42 2.26 -9.69 -9.69
CA ASP A 42 3.35 -8.87 -9.17
C ASP A 42 3.03 -8.02 -7.92
N THR A 43 1.76 -8.01 -7.46
CA THR A 43 1.32 -7.19 -6.31
C THR A 43 2.20 -7.42 -5.07
N GLY A 44 2.47 -8.67 -4.71
CA GLY A 44 3.33 -9.01 -3.57
C GLY A 44 4.76 -8.51 -3.76
N THR A 45 5.31 -8.63 -4.97
CA THR A 45 6.64 -8.14 -5.33
C THR A 45 6.71 -6.62 -5.25
N ASN A 46 5.73 -5.92 -5.76
CA ASN A 46 5.66 -4.45 -5.74
C ASN A 46 5.52 -3.91 -4.32
N MET A 47 4.67 -4.53 -3.49
CA MET A 47 4.56 -4.19 -2.08
C MET A 47 5.86 -4.46 -1.32
N ALA A 48 6.46 -5.64 -1.48
CA ALA A 48 7.71 -6.02 -0.82
C ALA A 48 8.84 -5.06 -1.21
N PHE A 49 8.96 -4.69 -2.51
CA PHE A 49 9.97 -3.74 -2.97
C PHE A 49 9.81 -2.36 -2.34
N THR A 50 8.58 -1.83 -2.33
CA THR A 50 8.25 -0.54 -1.73
C THR A 50 8.56 -0.53 -0.23
N LEU A 51 8.18 -1.58 0.48
CA LEU A 51 8.40 -1.71 1.92
C LEU A 51 9.89 -1.96 2.27
N THR A 52 10.65 -2.68 1.44
CA THR A 52 12.09 -2.88 1.62
C THR A 52 12.84 -1.56 1.52
N SER A 53 12.41 -0.62 0.67
CA SER A 53 13.01 0.72 0.61
C SER A 53 12.90 1.47 1.94
N ILE A 54 11.82 1.27 2.69
CA ILE A 54 11.67 1.80 4.06
C ILE A 54 12.71 1.16 4.99
N LEU A 55 12.89 -0.18 4.94
CA LEU A 55 13.88 -0.86 5.77
C LEU A 55 15.29 -0.35 5.49
N ASP A 56 15.68 -0.26 4.21
CA ASP A 56 17.02 0.17 3.79
C ASP A 56 17.31 1.61 4.20
N SER A 57 16.31 2.49 4.13
CA SER A 57 16.44 3.88 4.53
C SER A 57 16.52 4.02 6.05
N THR A 58 15.68 3.30 6.78
CA THR A 58 15.59 3.39 8.25
C THR A 58 16.71 2.64 8.96
N GLN A 59 17.40 1.67 8.32
CA GLN A 59 18.65 1.12 8.83
C GLN A 59 19.74 2.17 9.00
N LYS A 60 19.73 3.20 8.14
CA LYS A 60 20.74 4.28 8.19
C LYS A 60 20.42 5.32 9.25
N LYS A 61 19.14 5.57 9.51
CA LYS A 61 18.70 6.59 10.45
C LYS A 61 17.31 6.32 10.99
N VAL A 62 17.17 6.32 12.30
CA VAL A 62 15.89 6.22 13.03
C VAL A 62 15.70 7.50 13.86
N TYR A 63 14.49 8.01 13.86
CA TYR A 63 14.15 9.24 14.56
C TYR A 63 13.32 8.93 15.82
N PRO A 64 13.60 9.59 16.95
CA PRO A 64 12.85 9.39 18.20
C PRO A 64 11.44 10.01 18.14
N ARG A 65 11.28 11.13 17.41
CA ARG A 65 9.99 11.80 17.22
C ARG A 65 9.19 11.08 16.13
N VAL A 66 7.88 10.99 16.33
CA VAL A 66 6.96 10.32 15.39
C VAL A 66 6.85 11.06 14.07
N ASP A 67 6.70 12.40 14.10
CA ASP A 67 6.58 13.22 12.89
C ASP A 67 7.81 13.11 11.98
N ASP A 68 9.03 13.20 12.55
CA ASP A 68 10.27 13.01 11.80
C ASP A 68 10.40 11.58 11.24
N MET A 69 10.00 10.58 12.04
CA MET A 69 10.08 9.17 11.62
C MET A 69 9.13 8.89 10.48
N LEU A 70 7.87 9.36 10.55
CA LEU A 70 6.89 9.16 9.49
C LEU A 70 7.24 9.92 8.21
N ALA A 71 7.80 11.14 8.32
CA ALA A 71 8.30 11.89 7.16
C ALA A 71 9.41 11.11 6.44
N HIS A 72 10.33 10.50 7.19
CA HIS A 72 11.40 9.68 6.63
C HIS A 72 10.88 8.39 5.99
N ILE A 73 9.89 7.72 6.62
CA ILE A 73 9.22 6.54 6.08
C ILE A 73 8.48 6.88 4.78
N ALA A 74 7.74 8.00 4.75
CA ALA A 74 6.98 8.43 3.57
C ALA A 74 7.89 8.71 2.37
N ASP A 75 9.00 9.41 2.59
CA ASP A 75 9.99 9.69 1.53
C ASP A 75 10.62 8.40 0.99
N ALA A 76 11.00 7.48 1.87
CA ALA A 76 11.57 6.19 1.48
C ALA A 76 10.57 5.30 0.73
N ALA A 77 9.30 5.29 1.18
CA ALA A 77 8.23 4.56 0.51
C ALA A 77 8.00 5.08 -0.91
N LEU A 78 8.01 6.41 -1.08
CA LEU A 78 7.82 7.05 -2.38
C LEU A 78 8.97 6.72 -3.34
N ASP A 79 10.23 6.74 -2.86
CA ASP A 79 11.39 6.37 -3.65
C ASP A 79 11.34 4.93 -4.15
N GLY A 80 10.86 4.02 -3.30
CA GLY A 80 10.72 2.61 -3.63
C GLY A 80 9.37 2.20 -4.21
N ALA A 81 8.44 3.14 -4.42
CA ALA A 81 7.10 2.82 -4.88
C ALA A 81 7.11 2.14 -6.26
N ARG A 82 6.44 0.99 -6.39
CA ARG A 82 6.31 0.22 -7.63
C ARG A 82 4.88 -0.28 -7.81
N GLY A 83 4.40 -0.23 -9.05
CA GLY A 83 3.06 -0.65 -9.41
C GLY A 83 1.96 0.11 -8.64
N ASN A 84 0.71 -0.19 -8.94
CA ASN A 84 -0.43 0.44 -8.24
C ASN A 84 -0.35 0.25 -6.72
N SER A 85 -0.08 -0.97 -6.26
CA SER A 85 -0.07 -1.30 -4.83
C SER A 85 1.03 -0.55 -4.06
N GLY A 86 2.24 -0.44 -4.64
CA GLY A 86 3.35 0.29 -4.03
C GLY A 86 3.09 1.79 -3.97
N VAL A 87 2.53 2.38 -5.04
CA VAL A 87 2.21 3.82 -5.07
C VAL A 87 1.07 4.17 -4.10
N ILE A 88 0.05 3.29 -3.97
CA ILE A 88 -1.03 3.46 -2.98
C ILE A 88 -0.45 3.42 -1.55
N LEU A 89 0.45 2.46 -1.25
CA LEU A 89 1.12 2.40 0.06
C LEU A 89 1.97 3.63 0.34
N ALA A 90 2.73 4.11 -0.64
CA ALA A 90 3.54 5.32 -0.48
C ALA A 90 2.65 6.53 -0.15
N GLN A 91 1.51 6.65 -0.80
CA GLN A 91 0.56 7.72 -0.53
C GLN A 91 -0.12 7.56 0.83
N PHE A 92 -0.41 6.34 1.24
CA PHE A 92 -0.88 6.06 2.60
C PHE A 92 0.14 6.53 3.66
N PHE A 93 1.43 6.22 3.48
CA PHE A 93 2.49 6.69 4.38
C PHE A 93 2.67 8.22 4.32
N GLN A 94 2.46 8.86 3.16
CA GLN A 94 2.46 10.31 3.06
C GLN A 94 1.33 10.92 3.89
N GLY A 95 0.12 10.37 3.81
CA GLY A 95 -1.01 10.81 4.63
C GLY A 95 -0.77 10.59 6.13
N LEU A 96 -0.17 9.45 6.53
CA LEU A 96 0.26 9.23 7.92
C LEU A 96 1.23 10.31 8.40
N SER A 97 2.20 10.68 7.58
CA SER A 97 3.18 11.73 7.88
C SER A 97 2.51 13.08 8.07
N ASP A 98 1.66 13.49 7.13
CA ASP A 98 0.99 14.79 7.17
C ASP A 98 -0.02 14.87 8.34
N GLY A 99 -0.75 13.78 8.60
CA GLY A 99 -1.67 13.65 9.72
C GLY A 99 -0.98 13.64 11.11
N SER A 100 0.34 13.41 11.13
CA SER A 100 1.16 13.38 12.34
C SER A 100 2.07 14.60 12.49
N ALA A 101 1.91 15.64 11.68
CA ALA A 101 2.73 16.84 11.76
C ALA A 101 2.72 17.44 13.17
N GLY A 102 3.91 17.65 13.75
CA GLY A 102 4.09 18.17 15.11
C GLY A 102 3.89 17.14 16.24
N VAL A 103 3.62 15.88 15.92
CA VAL A 103 3.42 14.81 16.92
C VAL A 103 4.78 14.25 17.36
N ASP A 104 5.14 14.47 18.62
CA ASP A 104 6.35 13.88 19.21
C ASP A 104 6.14 12.40 19.56
N LYS A 105 5.03 12.10 20.22
CA LYS A 105 4.61 10.74 20.61
C LYS A 105 3.18 10.48 20.19
N MET A 106 2.95 9.37 19.55
CA MET A 106 1.65 8.97 19.03
C MET A 106 0.78 8.41 20.15
N THR A 107 -0.41 8.96 20.34
CA THR A 107 -1.48 8.44 21.18
C THR A 107 -2.51 7.68 20.33
N PRO A 108 -3.45 6.92 20.91
CA PRO A 108 -4.54 6.31 20.17
C PRO A 108 -5.31 7.31 19.29
N GLU A 109 -5.58 8.52 19.78
CA GLU A 109 -6.29 9.57 19.06
C GLU A 109 -5.48 10.09 17.88
N SER A 110 -4.18 10.38 18.09
CA SER A 110 -3.31 10.85 17.00
C SER A 110 -3.04 9.76 15.97
N LEU A 111 -3.00 8.47 16.36
CA LEU A 111 -2.93 7.34 15.43
C LEU A 111 -4.17 7.27 14.56
N SER A 112 -5.37 7.31 15.17
CA SER A 112 -6.63 7.28 14.42
C SER A 112 -6.70 8.41 13.39
N LYS A 113 -6.31 9.64 13.78
CA LYS A 113 -6.24 10.78 12.87
C LYS A 113 -5.23 10.56 11.75
N ALA A 114 -4.03 10.07 12.05
CA ALA A 114 -3.01 9.81 11.04
C ALA A 114 -3.46 8.75 10.03
N ILE A 115 -4.10 7.66 10.50
CA ILE A 115 -4.67 6.61 9.65
C ILE A 115 -5.78 7.17 8.75
N GLN A 116 -6.61 8.09 9.25
CA GLN A 116 -7.62 8.75 8.44
C GLN A 116 -6.99 9.50 7.26
N PHE A 117 -5.99 10.33 7.51
CA PHE A 117 -5.25 11.02 6.45
C PHE A 117 -4.62 10.03 5.46
N GLY A 118 -4.05 8.93 5.98
CA GLY A 118 -3.48 7.87 5.14
C GLY A 118 -4.51 7.27 4.19
N ALA A 119 -5.70 6.91 4.69
CA ALA A 119 -6.77 6.33 3.88
C ALA A 119 -7.32 7.33 2.83
N GLU A 120 -7.50 8.59 3.23
CA GLU A 120 -7.94 9.67 2.33
C GLU A 120 -6.93 9.89 1.20
N TYR A 121 -5.64 10.03 1.52
CA TYR A 121 -4.57 10.24 0.55
C TYR A 121 -4.41 9.06 -0.41
N ALA A 122 -4.47 7.82 0.11
CA ALA A 122 -4.43 6.63 -0.72
C ALA A 122 -5.57 6.61 -1.75
N ARG A 123 -6.77 7.03 -1.35
CA ARG A 123 -7.94 7.11 -2.23
C ARG A 123 -7.80 8.22 -3.27
N GLU A 124 -7.32 9.39 -2.87
CA GLU A 124 -7.11 10.54 -3.75
C GLU A 124 -5.97 10.32 -4.76
N ALA A 125 -5.07 9.38 -4.51
CA ALA A 125 -3.99 9.05 -5.44
C ALA A 125 -4.51 8.52 -6.78
N LEU A 126 -5.64 7.79 -6.77
CA LEU A 126 -6.19 7.16 -7.96
C LEU A 126 -7.14 8.12 -8.71
N ALA A 127 -7.08 8.06 -10.04
CA ALA A 127 -8.03 8.76 -10.89
C ALA A 127 -9.44 8.14 -10.76
N GLU A 128 -9.50 6.80 -10.70
CA GLU A 128 -10.73 6.02 -10.55
C GLU A 128 -10.62 5.02 -9.40
N PRO A 129 -10.91 5.43 -8.15
CA PRO A 129 -10.94 4.50 -7.02
C PRO A 129 -11.98 3.40 -7.22
N LYS A 130 -11.60 2.14 -6.97
CA LYS A 130 -12.53 0.98 -7.06
C LYS A 130 -12.78 0.39 -5.69
N GLU A 131 -14.06 0.11 -5.38
CA GLU A 131 -14.42 -0.62 -4.18
C GLU A 131 -14.10 -2.11 -4.30
N GLY A 132 -13.90 -2.76 -3.14
CA GLY A 132 -13.45 -4.15 -3.10
C GLY A 132 -11.94 -4.30 -3.27
N THR A 133 -11.17 -3.23 -3.06
CA THR A 133 -9.70 -3.21 -3.11
C THR A 133 -9.11 -2.77 -1.78
N ILE A 134 -7.79 -2.65 -1.71
CA ILE A 134 -7.07 -2.10 -0.56
C ILE A 134 -7.68 -0.78 -0.06
N LEU A 135 -8.26 0.04 -0.96
CA LEU A 135 -8.88 1.33 -0.59
C LEU A 135 -10.08 1.15 0.33
N THR A 136 -10.92 0.14 0.06
CA THR A 136 -12.07 -0.18 0.91
C THR A 136 -11.61 -0.60 2.29
N VAL A 137 -10.61 -1.49 2.36
CA VAL A 137 -10.08 -2.00 3.64
C VAL A 137 -9.39 -0.89 4.45
N LEU A 138 -8.63 0.00 3.81
CA LEU A 138 -8.05 1.19 4.45
C LEU A 138 -9.13 2.10 5.05
N THR A 139 -10.21 2.32 4.31
CA THR A 139 -11.33 3.18 4.73
C THR A 139 -12.07 2.56 5.91
N ASP A 140 -12.41 1.27 5.85
CA ASP A 140 -13.15 0.57 6.90
C ASP A 140 -12.33 0.47 8.18
N PHE A 141 -11.03 0.15 8.07
CA PHE A 141 -10.09 0.19 9.19
C PHE A 141 -10.05 1.57 9.85
N SER A 142 -9.89 2.63 9.06
CA SER A 142 -9.86 4.02 9.54
C SER A 142 -11.15 4.40 10.25
N ASN A 143 -12.30 4.11 9.66
CA ASN A 143 -13.61 4.42 10.23
C ASN A 143 -13.83 3.70 11.57
N ARG A 144 -13.37 2.45 11.67
CA ARG A 144 -13.46 1.70 12.93
C ARG A 144 -12.62 2.32 14.03
N LEU A 145 -11.38 2.77 13.73
CA LEU A 145 -10.55 3.46 14.72
C LEU A 145 -11.21 4.76 15.20
N ILE A 146 -11.78 5.56 14.27
CA ILE A 146 -12.49 6.80 14.61
C ILE A 146 -13.68 6.51 15.52
N GLU A 147 -14.48 5.48 15.21
CA GLU A 147 -15.61 5.07 16.03
C GLU A 147 -15.19 4.70 17.45
N LEU A 148 -14.11 3.90 17.57
CA LEU A 148 -13.58 3.47 18.87
C LEU A 148 -13.06 4.65 19.70
N ILE A 149 -12.37 5.61 19.09
CA ILE A 149 -11.91 6.83 19.76
C ILE A 149 -13.10 7.66 20.23
N ASN A 150 -14.14 7.85 19.41
CA ASN A 150 -15.36 8.56 19.79
C ASN A 150 -16.10 7.88 20.97
N ASN A 151 -15.95 6.55 21.09
CA ASN A 151 -16.45 5.74 22.20
C ASN A 151 -15.46 5.67 23.39
N GLN A 152 -14.48 6.59 23.47
CA GLN A 152 -13.51 6.75 24.57
C GLN A 152 -12.55 5.56 24.75
N THR A 153 -12.16 4.88 23.67
CA THR A 153 -11.11 3.88 23.68
C THR A 153 -9.74 4.56 23.70
N HIS A 154 -8.97 4.41 24.80
CA HIS A 154 -7.64 5.00 24.98
C HIS A 154 -6.54 3.95 25.15
N ASP A 155 -6.80 2.72 24.79
CA ASP A 155 -5.87 1.59 24.87
C ASP A 155 -5.40 1.17 23.49
N PHE A 156 -4.11 1.23 23.20
CA PHE A 156 -3.54 0.88 21.91
C PHE A 156 -3.82 -0.57 21.51
N GLU A 157 -3.70 -1.52 22.44
CA GLU A 157 -3.89 -2.93 22.13
C GLU A 157 -5.35 -3.18 21.72
N HIS A 158 -6.31 -2.68 22.48
CA HIS A 158 -7.72 -2.83 22.16
C HIS A 158 -8.11 -2.09 20.88
N LEU A 159 -7.59 -0.85 20.68
CA LEU A 159 -7.86 -0.09 19.46
C LEU A 159 -7.40 -0.83 18.20
N LEU A 160 -6.16 -1.34 18.22
CA LEU A 160 -5.59 -2.04 17.08
C LEU A 160 -6.25 -3.40 16.84
N GLU A 161 -6.54 -4.16 17.91
CA GLU A 161 -7.21 -5.46 17.82
C GLU A 161 -8.58 -5.32 17.13
N GLN A 162 -9.40 -4.38 17.59
CA GLN A 162 -10.72 -4.13 17.01
C GLN A 162 -10.65 -3.54 15.59
N GLY A 163 -9.68 -2.68 15.33
CA GLY A 163 -9.44 -2.16 13.98
C GLY A 163 -9.04 -3.26 13.00
N ILE A 164 -8.15 -4.17 13.42
CA ILE A 164 -7.70 -5.30 12.59
C ILE A 164 -8.85 -6.26 12.31
N GLU A 165 -9.67 -6.59 13.31
CA GLU A 165 -10.88 -7.40 13.10
C GLU A 165 -11.80 -6.80 12.02
N GLU A 166 -11.95 -5.48 11.99
CA GLU A 166 -12.74 -4.82 10.94
C GLU A 166 -12.04 -4.87 9.58
N ALA A 167 -10.71 -4.66 9.54
CA ALA A 167 -9.94 -4.80 8.30
C ALA A 167 -10.02 -6.23 7.71
N GLU A 168 -10.02 -7.26 8.56
CA GLU A 168 -10.20 -8.66 8.14
C GLU A 168 -11.59 -8.90 7.55
N LYS A 169 -12.65 -8.43 8.19
CA LYS A 169 -14.03 -8.54 7.66
C LYS A 169 -14.17 -7.82 6.33
N SER A 170 -13.60 -6.63 6.21
CA SER A 170 -13.58 -5.85 4.97
C SER A 170 -12.81 -6.59 3.87
N LEU A 171 -11.64 -7.19 4.18
CA LEU A 171 -10.87 -8.03 3.27
C LEU A 171 -11.68 -9.23 2.76
N GLU A 172 -12.32 -9.97 3.66
CA GLU A 172 -13.18 -11.11 3.30
C GLU A 172 -14.35 -10.70 2.41
N ASN A 173 -14.82 -9.46 2.53
CA ASN A 173 -15.92 -8.91 1.74
C ASN A 173 -15.49 -8.39 0.36
N THR A 174 -14.20 -8.23 0.07
CA THR A 174 -13.72 -7.69 -1.22
C THR A 174 -14.27 -8.45 -2.45
N PRO A 175 -14.45 -9.80 -2.45
CA PRO A 175 -15.04 -10.51 -3.58
C PRO A 175 -16.52 -10.20 -3.81
N ASN A 176 -17.23 -9.69 -2.81
CA ASN A 176 -18.62 -9.29 -2.97
C ASN A 176 -18.77 -7.91 -3.62
N LEU A 177 -17.72 -7.08 -3.51
CA LEU A 177 -17.68 -5.73 -4.07
C LEU A 177 -17.06 -5.68 -5.47
N LEU A 178 -16.14 -6.61 -5.77
CA LEU A 178 -15.42 -6.63 -7.04
C LEU A 178 -15.59 -7.99 -7.75
N ALA A 179 -16.36 -8.00 -8.83
CA ALA A 179 -16.80 -9.22 -9.50
C ALA A 179 -15.65 -10.12 -10.00
N VAL A 180 -14.52 -9.55 -10.41
CA VAL A 180 -13.34 -10.31 -10.86
C VAL A 180 -12.74 -11.14 -9.72
N LEU A 181 -12.70 -10.63 -8.49
CA LEU A 181 -12.25 -11.36 -7.31
C LEU A 181 -13.18 -12.52 -6.99
N LYS A 182 -14.50 -12.28 -7.07
CA LYS A 182 -15.51 -13.33 -6.86
C LYS A 182 -15.39 -14.45 -7.89
N LYS A 183 -15.18 -14.09 -9.17
CA LYS A 183 -14.99 -15.06 -10.27
C LYS A 183 -13.72 -15.90 -10.04
N ALA A 184 -12.64 -15.26 -9.57
CA ALA A 184 -11.37 -15.93 -9.29
C ALA A 184 -11.38 -16.71 -7.97
N GLY A 185 -12.34 -16.45 -7.07
CA GLY A 185 -12.41 -17.07 -5.74
C GLY A 185 -11.30 -16.61 -4.81
N VAL A 186 -10.86 -15.35 -4.94
CA VAL A 186 -9.77 -14.75 -4.14
C VAL A 186 -10.22 -13.43 -3.52
N VAL A 187 -9.48 -12.98 -2.51
CA VAL A 187 -9.58 -11.62 -1.95
C VAL A 187 -8.64 -10.69 -2.69
N ASP A 188 -8.78 -9.37 -2.50
CA ASP A 188 -7.86 -8.39 -3.07
C ASP A 188 -6.43 -8.57 -2.51
N ALA A 189 -5.44 -8.70 -3.40
CA ALA A 189 -4.06 -8.96 -3.03
C ALA A 189 -3.42 -7.79 -2.27
N GLY A 190 -3.70 -6.55 -2.68
CA GLY A 190 -3.21 -5.35 -2.01
C GLY A 190 -3.80 -5.20 -0.61
N ALA A 191 -5.12 -5.44 -0.46
CA ALA A 191 -5.79 -5.45 0.83
C ALA A 191 -5.24 -6.53 1.77
N LYS A 192 -4.99 -7.75 1.25
CA LYS A 192 -4.37 -8.83 2.03
C LYS A 192 -2.99 -8.43 2.53
N GLY A 193 -2.16 -7.83 1.67
CA GLY A 193 -0.85 -7.34 2.06
C GLY A 193 -0.92 -6.24 3.12
N PHE A 194 -1.91 -5.35 3.06
CA PHE A 194 -2.14 -4.35 4.11
C PHE A 194 -2.54 -4.99 5.44
N VAL A 195 -3.44 -5.97 5.44
CA VAL A 195 -3.83 -6.72 6.65
C VAL A 195 -2.62 -7.48 7.22
N ASP A 196 -1.77 -8.07 6.38
CA ASP A 196 -0.52 -8.71 6.82
C ASP A 196 0.44 -7.71 7.49
N LEU A 197 0.53 -6.49 6.97
CA LEU A 197 1.31 -5.40 7.58
C LEU A 197 0.78 -5.10 9.00
N LEU A 198 -0.54 -4.94 9.14
CA LEU A 198 -1.17 -4.66 10.43
C LEU A 198 -0.94 -5.79 11.44
N HIS A 199 -1.07 -7.05 11.03
CA HIS A 199 -0.81 -8.20 11.91
C HIS A 199 0.63 -8.23 12.44
N GLY A 200 1.61 -8.01 11.58
CA GLY A 200 3.01 -7.98 11.99
C GLY A 200 3.27 -6.84 12.98
N MET A 201 2.72 -5.65 12.74
CA MET A 201 2.83 -4.50 13.64
C MET A 201 2.17 -4.79 14.99
N PHE A 202 0.96 -5.33 14.99
CA PHE A 202 0.21 -5.61 16.21
C PHE A 202 0.88 -6.69 17.07
N ASN A 203 1.35 -7.77 16.46
CA ASN A 203 2.07 -8.82 17.16
C ASN A 203 3.32 -8.28 17.86
N PHE A 204 4.05 -7.37 17.24
CA PHE A 204 5.17 -6.69 17.90
C PHE A 204 4.71 -5.82 19.09
N ILE A 205 3.65 -5.04 18.91
CA ILE A 205 3.12 -4.17 19.98
C ILE A 205 2.65 -4.99 21.17
N LYS A 206 1.99 -6.12 20.93
CA LYS A 206 1.46 -7.01 21.98
C LYS A 206 2.54 -7.80 22.72
N ASN A 207 3.53 -8.34 21.99
CA ASN A 207 4.49 -9.30 22.53
C ASN A 207 5.89 -8.71 22.75
N GLY A 208 6.22 -7.54 22.18
CA GLY A 208 7.51 -6.85 22.34
C GLY A 208 8.69 -7.53 21.66
N ASP A 209 8.50 -8.56 20.84
CA ASP A 209 9.55 -9.37 20.24
C ASP A 209 9.57 -9.27 18.71
N ILE A 210 10.67 -8.74 18.15
CA ILE A 210 10.95 -8.75 16.72
C ILE A 210 11.52 -10.12 16.28
N LYS A 211 12.17 -10.87 17.19
CA LYS A 211 12.88 -12.12 16.88
C LYS A 211 11.98 -13.36 16.86
N GLY A 212 10.81 -13.30 17.49
CA GLY A 212 9.85 -14.40 17.59
C GLY A 212 8.94 -14.58 16.36
N PHE A 213 9.08 -13.73 15.34
CA PHE A 213 8.26 -13.83 14.15
C PHE A 213 8.74 -14.99 13.25
N LYS A 214 8.48 -16.23 13.68
CA LYS A 214 8.17 -17.28 12.72
C LYS A 214 6.78 -16.93 12.19
N ALA A 215 6.67 -16.68 10.89
CA ALA A 215 5.36 -16.61 10.26
C ALA A 215 4.53 -17.76 10.84
N ASP A 216 3.50 -17.42 11.64
CA ASP A 216 2.50 -18.40 12.00
C ASP A 216 1.83 -18.77 10.68
N THR A 217 2.34 -19.83 10.07
CA THR A 217 1.81 -20.45 8.85
C THR A 217 0.42 -21.03 9.08
N GLU A 218 -0.13 -20.84 10.27
CA GLU A 218 -1.49 -21.22 10.67
C GLU A 218 -2.50 -20.07 10.70
N THR A 219 -2.11 -18.82 10.44
CA THR A 219 -3.12 -17.80 10.16
C THR A 219 -3.81 -18.24 8.88
N GLN A 220 -4.95 -18.89 9.06
CA GLN A 220 -5.87 -19.47 8.11
C GLN A 220 -5.48 -19.13 6.65
N ARG A 221 -4.66 -20.01 6.04
CA ARG A 221 -4.72 -20.14 4.59
C ARG A 221 -6.20 -20.33 4.33
N ILE A 222 -6.88 -19.28 3.90
CA ILE A 222 -8.11 -19.45 3.19
C ILE A 222 -7.69 -20.38 2.07
N THR A 223 -7.96 -21.68 2.24
CA THR A 223 -7.71 -22.69 1.22
C THR A 223 -8.69 -22.34 0.12
N VAL A 224 -8.24 -21.41 -0.73
CA VAL A 224 -8.89 -21.13 -1.98
C VAL A 224 -8.67 -22.39 -2.79
N ASP A 225 -9.70 -23.24 -2.79
CA ASP A 225 -9.83 -24.33 -3.74
C ASP A 225 -9.95 -23.63 -5.10
N MET A 226 -8.78 -23.30 -5.69
CA MET A 226 -8.70 -22.70 -7.01
C MET A 226 -9.26 -23.75 -7.96
N LYS A 227 -10.59 -23.77 -8.13
CA LYS A 227 -11.18 -24.43 -9.28
C LYS A 227 -10.42 -23.90 -10.48
N LYS A 228 -9.73 -24.80 -11.19
CA LYS A 228 -9.11 -24.57 -12.49
C LYS A 228 -10.20 -24.18 -13.50
N ASN A 229 -10.77 -23.01 -13.32
CA ASN A 229 -11.45 -22.33 -14.41
C ASN A 229 -10.33 -21.62 -15.16
N GLU A 230 -10.09 -22.01 -16.37
CA GLU A 230 -9.29 -21.23 -17.31
C GLU A 230 -9.98 -19.86 -17.45
N ILE A 231 -9.57 -18.92 -16.60
CA ILE A 231 -9.98 -17.54 -16.71
C ILE A 231 -9.12 -17.01 -17.86
N THR A 232 -9.69 -16.94 -19.05
CA THR A 232 -9.08 -16.18 -20.15
C THR A 232 -9.19 -14.71 -19.76
N PHE A 233 -8.07 -14.13 -19.38
CA PHE A 233 -7.96 -12.70 -19.19
C PHE A 233 -7.80 -12.06 -20.57
N GLU A 234 -8.66 -11.09 -20.90
CA GLU A 234 -8.41 -10.22 -22.04
C GLU A 234 -7.13 -9.42 -21.71
N ASN A 235 -6.23 -9.30 -22.68
CA ASN A 235 -5.03 -8.47 -22.54
C ASN A 235 -5.46 -7.04 -22.19
N SER A 236 -4.72 -6.38 -21.31
CA SER A 236 -4.90 -4.95 -21.05
C SER A 236 -4.89 -4.20 -22.38
N GLU A 237 -5.76 -3.21 -22.54
CA GLU A 237 -5.80 -2.34 -23.73
C GLU A 237 -4.46 -1.60 -23.91
N PHE A 238 -3.76 -1.34 -22.79
CA PHE A 238 -2.46 -0.68 -22.75
C PHE A 238 -1.34 -1.68 -22.47
N ARG A 239 -0.22 -1.51 -23.17
CA ARG A 239 0.89 -2.46 -23.17
C ARG A 239 1.92 -2.20 -22.09
N PHE A 240 2.19 -0.93 -21.76
CA PHE A 240 3.31 -0.57 -20.90
C PHE A 240 2.85 -0.03 -19.55
N CYS A 241 3.33 -0.66 -18.46
CA CYS A 241 3.32 -0.08 -17.12
C CYS A 241 4.44 0.97 -17.05
N THR A 242 4.05 2.23 -16.97
CA THR A 242 4.96 3.38 -17.08
C THR A 242 5.02 4.12 -15.76
N GLU A 243 6.23 4.37 -15.28
CA GLU A 243 6.48 5.06 -14.02
C GLU A 243 7.56 6.13 -14.16
N CYS A 244 7.42 7.22 -13.44
CA CYS A 244 8.47 8.20 -13.25
C CYS A 244 8.33 8.96 -11.92
N LEU A 245 9.41 9.61 -11.50
CA LEU A 245 9.45 10.52 -10.37
C LEU A 245 9.67 11.94 -10.88
N ILE A 246 8.87 12.90 -10.42
CA ILE A 246 8.96 14.31 -10.76
C ILE A 246 9.48 15.06 -9.53
N ASN A 247 10.59 15.77 -9.66
CA ASN A 247 11.09 16.69 -8.64
C ASN A 247 10.83 18.15 -9.05
N GLY A 248 10.20 18.90 -8.15
CA GLY A 248 9.87 20.31 -8.38
C GLY A 248 9.64 21.06 -7.08
N GLU A 249 9.23 22.34 -7.14
CA GLU A 249 8.99 23.12 -5.93
C GLU A 249 7.50 23.25 -5.58
N ASN A 250 6.61 23.14 -6.55
CA ASN A 250 5.17 23.29 -6.34
C ASN A 250 4.36 22.44 -7.31
N ILE A 251 4.57 21.12 -7.26
CA ILE A 251 3.90 20.16 -8.13
C ILE A 251 2.42 20.06 -7.73
N GLU A 252 1.53 20.27 -8.70
CA GLU A 252 0.09 20.19 -8.51
C GLU A 252 -0.44 18.86 -9.10
N HIS A 253 -0.73 17.87 -8.24
CA HIS A 253 -1.22 16.56 -8.65
C HIS A 253 -2.47 16.63 -9.54
N LYS A 254 -3.36 17.60 -9.29
CA LYS A 254 -4.56 17.80 -10.10
C LYS A 254 -4.21 18.11 -11.56
N LYS A 255 -3.23 18.97 -11.82
CA LYS A 255 -2.80 19.33 -13.18
C LYS A 255 -2.15 18.15 -13.90
N ILE A 256 -1.34 17.36 -13.19
CA ILE A 256 -0.76 16.14 -13.76
C ILE A 256 -1.88 15.17 -14.15
N ARG A 257 -2.88 15.00 -13.28
CA ARG A 257 -4.03 14.13 -13.55
C ARG A 257 -4.79 14.59 -14.79
N GLU A 258 -5.14 15.88 -14.88
CA GLU A 258 -5.82 16.45 -16.03
C GLU A 258 -5.03 16.27 -17.34
N ALA A 259 -3.68 16.32 -17.27
CA ALA A 259 -2.83 16.14 -18.44
C ALA A 259 -2.66 14.69 -18.89
N LEU A 260 -2.80 13.70 -17.97
CA LEU A 260 -2.51 12.28 -18.25
C LEU A 260 -3.75 11.39 -18.31
N GLN A 261 -4.92 11.82 -17.80
CA GLN A 261 -6.11 10.96 -17.65
C GLN A 261 -6.64 10.37 -18.98
N GLU A 262 -6.35 11.01 -20.12
CA GLU A 262 -6.74 10.52 -21.46
C GLU A 262 -5.61 9.72 -22.16
N SER A 263 -4.42 9.67 -21.56
CA SER A 263 -3.27 8.98 -22.14
C SER A 263 -3.29 7.46 -21.93
N GLY A 264 -4.04 6.99 -20.94
CA GLY A 264 -4.06 5.58 -20.55
C GLY A 264 -5.01 5.27 -19.41
N ASP A 265 -4.82 4.11 -18.78
CA ASP A 265 -5.57 3.69 -17.60
C ASP A 265 -4.68 3.53 -16.36
N SER A 266 -5.30 3.15 -15.23
CA SER A 266 -4.60 2.87 -13.97
C SER A 266 -3.71 4.02 -13.46
N LEU A 267 -4.07 5.27 -13.79
CA LEU A 267 -3.32 6.45 -13.36
C LEU A 267 -3.34 6.61 -11.85
N VAL A 268 -2.16 6.56 -11.24
CA VAL A 268 -1.92 6.82 -9.82
C VAL A 268 -0.85 7.89 -9.65
N ILE A 269 -1.13 8.87 -8.80
CA ILE A 269 -0.24 9.99 -8.51
C ILE A 269 -0.04 10.07 -6.99
N ALA A 270 1.20 10.00 -6.52
CA ALA A 270 1.55 10.00 -5.11
C ALA A 270 2.72 10.91 -4.79
N GLY A 271 2.82 11.33 -3.55
CA GLY A 271 3.92 12.12 -3.02
C GLY A 271 3.52 13.52 -2.56
N SER A 272 4.47 14.43 -2.57
CA SER A 272 4.33 15.80 -2.10
C SER A 272 4.45 16.81 -3.25
N LYS A 273 4.23 18.09 -2.94
CA LYS A 273 4.46 19.19 -3.91
C LYS A 273 5.91 19.35 -4.38
N LYS A 274 6.85 18.65 -3.71
CA LYS A 274 8.28 18.70 -4.07
C LYS A 274 8.74 17.47 -4.82
N LYS A 275 8.09 16.33 -4.59
CA LYS A 275 8.49 15.03 -5.12
C LYS A 275 7.24 14.21 -5.37
N THR A 276 6.97 13.88 -6.62
CA THR A 276 5.73 13.20 -7.04
C THR A 276 6.06 12.00 -7.91
N LYS A 277 5.52 10.84 -7.55
CA LYS A 277 5.56 9.61 -8.35
C LYS A 277 4.32 9.56 -9.23
N VAL A 278 4.51 9.21 -10.49
CA VAL A 278 3.44 8.93 -11.46
C VAL A 278 3.54 7.47 -11.87
N HIS A 279 2.42 6.78 -11.90
CA HIS A 279 2.24 5.43 -12.45
C HIS A 279 1.02 5.45 -13.37
N ILE A 280 1.14 4.90 -14.57
CA ILE A 280 0.07 4.84 -15.58
C ILE A 280 0.34 3.70 -16.57
N HIS A 281 -0.72 3.06 -17.08
CA HIS A 281 -0.62 2.11 -18.18
C HIS A 281 -0.91 2.82 -19.51
N VAL A 282 0.01 2.74 -20.47
CA VAL A 282 -0.06 3.44 -21.75
C VAL A 282 0.52 2.59 -22.89
N ASN A 283 0.28 3.03 -24.13
CA ASN A 283 0.96 2.45 -25.29
C ASN A 283 2.22 3.23 -25.70
N GLU A 284 2.33 4.51 -25.30
CA GLU A 284 3.44 5.39 -25.69
C GLU A 284 4.10 6.02 -24.44
N PRO A 285 5.00 5.30 -23.71
CA PRO A 285 5.64 5.80 -22.49
C PRO A 285 6.36 7.13 -22.64
N ALA A 286 6.99 7.38 -23.80
CA ALA A 286 7.73 8.61 -24.07
C ALA A 286 6.86 9.88 -23.98
N GLU A 287 5.57 9.78 -24.33
CA GLU A 287 4.64 10.90 -24.21
C GLU A 287 4.35 11.23 -22.76
N VAL A 288 4.23 10.22 -21.90
CA VAL A 288 4.05 10.40 -20.46
C VAL A 288 5.23 11.15 -19.85
N PHE A 289 6.46 10.72 -20.15
CA PHE A 289 7.66 11.38 -19.62
C PHE A 289 7.77 12.83 -20.11
N LYS A 290 7.41 13.09 -21.35
CA LYS A 290 7.37 14.44 -21.92
C LYS A 290 6.36 15.32 -21.18
N ILE A 291 5.12 14.84 -20.97
CA ILE A 291 4.09 15.58 -20.23
C ILE A 291 4.54 15.81 -18.78
N CYS A 292 5.11 14.82 -18.12
CA CYS A 292 5.62 14.95 -16.76
C CYS A 292 6.74 15.97 -16.64
N SER A 293 7.55 16.17 -17.69
CA SER A 293 8.64 17.15 -17.69
C SER A 293 8.17 18.60 -17.62
N ASP A 294 6.92 18.88 -17.95
CA ASP A 294 6.31 20.22 -17.83
C ASP A 294 6.06 20.61 -16.36
N PHE A 295 6.04 19.63 -15.45
CA PHE A 295 5.77 19.83 -14.02
C PHE A 295 7.02 19.82 -13.14
N GLY A 296 8.17 19.43 -13.68
CA GLY A 296 9.44 19.40 -12.96
C GLY A 296 10.47 18.48 -13.62
N LYS A 297 11.57 18.23 -12.90
CA LYS A 297 12.63 17.34 -13.36
C LYS A 297 12.17 15.89 -13.25
N VAL A 298 12.02 15.21 -14.38
CA VAL A 298 11.70 13.77 -14.44
C VAL A 298 12.94 12.93 -14.15
N MET A 299 12.77 11.90 -13.35
CA MET A 299 13.79 10.91 -12.95
C MET A 299 13.17 9.55 -12.81
N GLY A 300 14.02 8.49 -12.85
CA GLY A 300 13.57 7.12 -12.60
C GLY A 300 12.53 6.64 -13.62
N GLU A 301 12.67 7.05 -14.87
CA GLU A 301 11.81 6.62 -15.97
C GLU A 301 11.86 5.10 -16.12
N LYS A 302 10.69 4.47 -16.15
CA LYS A 302 10.54 3.03 -16.28
C LYS A 302 9.32 2.72 -17.15
N ALA A 303 9.46 1.74 -18.03
CA ALA A 303 8.38 1.23 -18.84
C ALA A 303 8.53 -0.30 -18.95
N ASP A 304 7.66 -1.04 -18.27
CA ASP A 304 7.65 -2.50 -18.29
C ASP A 304 6.57 -2.98 -19.27
N ASP A 305 6.91 -3.96 -20.11
CA ASP A 305 5.99 -4.57 -21.07
C ASP A 305 5.11 -5.61 -20.34
N MET A 306 3.87 -5.23 -20.03
CA MET A 306 2.91 -6.08 -19.33
C MET A 306 2.45 -7.29 -20.16
N TRP A 307 2.44 -7.18 -21.49
CA TRP A 307 2.06 -8.29 -22.34
C TRP A 307 3.12 -9.39 -22.29
N GLN A 308 4.40 -9.01 -22.30
CA GLN A 308 5.51 -9.96 -22.15
C GLN A 308 5.51 -10.61 -20.76
N GLN A 309 5.24 -9.86 -19.71
CA GLN A 309 5.12 -10.41 -18.35
C GLN A 309 3.99 -11.43 -18.23
N GLN A 310 2.86 -11.21 -18.89
CA GLN A 310 1.74 -12.17 -18.94
C GLN A 310 2.10 -13.44 -19.69
N GLU A 311 2.81 -13.33 -20.82
CA GLU A 311 3.28 -14.49 -21.61
C GLU A 311 4.27 -15.32 -20.80
N ASP A 312 5.23 -14.70 -20.11
CA ASP A 312 6.21 -15.36 -19.26
C ASP A 312 5.55 -16.09 -18.07
N ALA A 313 4.53 -15.48 -17.46
CA ALA A 313 3.75 -16.08 -16.37
C ALA A 313 2.93 -17.29 -16.82
N GLN A 314 2.50 -17.34 -18.10
CA GLN A 314 1.78 -18.47 -18.69
C GLN A 314 2.75 -19.57 -19.19
N GLY A 315 3.93 -19.20 -19.67
CA GLY A 315 4.94 -20.13 -20.21
C GLY A 315 5.63 -21.02 -19.15
N HIS A 316 5.60 -20.65 -17.89
CA HIS A 316 6.15 -21.47 -16.78
C HIS A 316 5.16 -22.53 -16.28
N LYS A 317 4.04 -22.75 -16.94
CA LYS A 317 3.03 -23.78 -16.63
C LYS A 317 3.06 -25.00 -17.55
N SER A 318 4.07 -25.12 -18.41
CA SER A 318 4.28 -26.30 -19.27
C SER A 318 5.26 -27.31 -18.68
#